data_29f7156072aa517831027246d835c9cc
#
_entry.id   29f7156072aa517831027246d835c9cc
#
_cell.length_a   1.000
_cell.length_b   1.000
_cell.length_c   1.000
_cell.angle_alpha   90.00
_cell.angle_beta   90.00
_cell.angle_gamma   90.00
#
_symmetry.space_group_name_H-M   'P 1'
#
loop_
_entity.id
_entity.type
_entity.pdbx_description
1 polymer ?
#
loop_
_entity_poly.entity_id
_entity_poly.type
_entity_poly.pdbx_seq_one_letter_code
_entity_poly.pdbx_strand_id
1 'polypeptide(L)'
;MKRYRSXLTVLAEAKLGDCFEAAGRIMMKLPDEMEKAGMKCVHAFVYGEGKLKGRRFEHAFNKLGDVVFDNSNGKTVTMRKEAYFKQAGIDPKEKGAYVEYDKEKTMVNMLKYKHWGPWELNNALIEEIPDDKKEIGKKKLRISPKILQTIKDKVNGQI
;
A
#
# COMPACT_ATOMS: atom_id res chain seq x y z
N MET A 1 18.52 23.84 -2.38
CA MET A 1 17.11 24.17 -2.27
C MET A 1 16.47 23.48 -1.11
N LYS A 2 15.74 24.22 -0.38
CA LYS A 2 15.02 23.62 0.73
C LYS A 2 13.95 22.67 0.24
N ARG A 3 14.09 21.45 0.58
CA ARG A 3 13.14 20.49 0.12
C ARG A 3 11.86 20.55 0.93
N TYR A 4 10.82 20.77 0.26
CA TYR A 4 9.54 20.71 0.88
C TYR A 4 9.16 19.27 1.14
N ARG A 5 8.95 18.91 2.40
CA ARG A 5 8.66 17.54 2.75
C ARG A 5 7.18 17.39 3.06
N SER A 6 6.52 16.58 2.29
CA SER A 6 5.13 16.22 2.57
C SER A 6 5.06 14.93 3.39
N UNK A 7 4.07 14.76 3.70
CA UNK A 7 3.91 13.74 4.31
C UNK A 7 4.18 12.68 3.65
N LEU A 8 3.66 12.63 2.63
CA LEU A 8 3.92 11.50 1.78
C LEU A 8 5.40 11.18 1.70
N THR A 9 6.19 12.22 1.55
CA THR A 9 7.62 12.02 1.45
C THR A 9 8.19 11.42 2.73
N VAL A 10 7.75 11.94 3.86
CA VAL A 10 8.23 11.42 5.12
C VAL A 10 7.85 9.95 5.28
N LEU A 11 6.62 9.61 4.93
CA LEU A 11 6.20 8.24 5.05
C LEU A 11 6.92 7.32 4.07
N ALA A 12 7.34 7.88 2.93
CA ALA A 12 8.01 7.07 1.93
C ALA A 12 9.43 6.69 2.33
N GLU A 13 9.94 7.29 3.39
CA GLU A 13 11.27 6.92 3.87
C GLU A 13 11.28 5.66 4.71
N ALA A 14 10.18 4.96 4.73
CA ALA A 14 10.11 3.69 5.43
C ALA A 14 11.12 2.70 4.88
N LYS A 15 11.38 1.69 5.66
CA LYS A 15 12.34 0.67 5.28
C LYS A 15 11.88 -0.09 4.05
N LEU A 16 12.83 -0.80 3.43
CA LEU A 16 12.50 -1.68 2.33
C LEU A 16 11.43 -2.67 2.78
N GLY A 17 10.49 -2.92 1.90
CA GLY A 17 9.45 -3.87 2.20
C GLY A 17 8.28 -3.31 2.96
N ASP A 18 8.29 -2.01 3.23
CA ASP A 18 7.23 -1.39 4.02
C ASP A 18 6.17 -0.74 3.15
N CYS A 19 5.96 -1.22 1.94
CA CYS A 19 5.00 -0.58 1.05
C CYS A 19 3.59 -0.59 1.64
N PHE A 20 3.22 -1.65 2.32
CA PHE A 20 1.89 -1.72 2.92
C PHE A 20 1.76 -0.70 4.05
N GLU A 21 2.77 -0.58 4.88
CA GLU A 21 2.72 0.41 5.94
C GLU A 21 2.68 1.82 5.37
N ALA A 22 3.51 2.09 4.37
CA ALA A 22 3.55 3.42 3.77
C ALA A 22 2.20 3.81 3.20
N ALA A 23 1.58 2.90 2.45
CA ALA A 23 0.28 3.18 1.86
C ALA A 23 -0.79 3.36 2.93
N GLY A 24 -0.74 2.54 3.97
CA GLY A 24 -1.73 2.64 5.04
C GLY A 24 -1.61 3.92 5.84
N ARG A 25 -0.39 4.35 6.12
CA ARG A 25 -0.21 5.58 6.88
C ARG A 25 -0.70 6.79 6.11
N ILE A 26 -0.56 6.78 4.80
CA ILE A 26 -1.09 7.87 3.99
C ILE A 26 -2.60 7.95 4.15
N MET A 27 -3.27 6.82 4.16
CA MET A 27 -4.72 6.82 4.32
C MET A 27 -5.13 7.31 5.71
N MET A 28 -4.37 6.93 6.73
CA MET A 28 -4.69 7.40 8.08
C MET A 28 -4.70 8.91 8.19
N LYS A 29 -3.77 9.55 7.49
CA LYS A 29 -3.60 11.00 7.61
C LYS A 29 -4.18 11.75 6.44
N LEU A 30 -5.05 11.11 5.71
CA LEU A 30 -5.59 11.69 4.49
C LEU A 30 -6.45 12.92 4.78
N PRO A 31 -6.14 14.05 4.14
CA PRO A 31 -7.02 15.21 4.29
C PRO A 31 -8.40 14.95 3.73
N ASP A 32 -9.39 15.64 4.28
CA ASP A 32 -10.77 15.43 3.83
C ASP A 32 -10.94 15.65 2.34
N GLU A 33 -10.25 16.63 1.79
CA GLU A 33 -10.40 16.91 0.36
C GLU A 33 -9.96 15.73 -0.48
N MET A 34 -8.88 15.08 -0.08
CA MET A 34 -8.39 13.95 -0.86
C MET A 34 -9.25 12.72 -0.64
N GLU A 35 -9.80 12.57 0.56
CA GLU A 35 -10.74 11.48 0.77
C GLU A 35 -11.96 11.65 -0.11
N LYS A 36 -12.50 12.87 -0.17
CA LYS A 36 -13.65 13.13 -1.02
C LYS A 36 -13.32 12.95 -2.49
N ALA A 37 -12.10 13.23 -2.87
CA ALA A 37 -11.68 13.04 -4.26
C ALA A 37 -11.47 11.58 -4.61
N GLY A 38 -11.53 10.68 -3.62
CA GLY A 38 -11.50 9.27 -3.92
C GLY A 38 -10.16 8.60 -3.81
N MET A 39 -9.26 9.14 -2.98
CA MET A 39 -7.97 8.49 -2.78
C MET A 39 -8.18 7.07 -2.27
N LYS A 40 -7.43 6.14 -2.82
CA LYS A 40 -7.52 4.73 -2.46
C LYS A 40 -6.18 4.19 -1.98
N CYS A 41 -6.26 3.21 -1.12
CA CYS A 41 -5.14 2.34 -0.81
C CYS A 41 -5.34 1.09 -1.66
N VAL A 42 -4.34 0.73 -2.43
CA VAL A 42 -4.47 -0.39 -3.36
C VAL A 42 -3.51 -1.50 -2.97
N HIS A 43 -4.03 -2.70 -2.88
CA HIS A 43 -3.21 -3.90 -2.73
C HIS A 43 -3.31 -4.67 -4.02
N ALA A 44 -2.18 -5.06 -4.56
CA ALA A 44 -2.17 -5.74 -5.85
C ALA A 44 -0.97 -6.65 -5.97
N PHE A 45 -1.09 -7.64 -6.86
CA PHE A 45 0.08 -8.40 -7.25
C PHE A 45 0.77 -7.68 -8.38
N VAL A 46 2.09 -7.58 -8.27
CA VAL A 46 2.91 -6.94 -9.29
C VAL A 46 4.01 -7.89 -9.70
N TYR A 47 4.62 -7.61 -10.82
CA TYR A 47 5.78 -8.36 -11.26
C TYR A 47 7.03 -7.56 -10.97
N GLY A 48 8.03 -8.22 -10.45
CA GLY A 48 9.23 -7.55 -10.04
C GLY A 48 10.16 -7.22 -11.20
N GLU A 49 11.18 -6.45 -10.88
CA GLU A 49 12.23 -6.08 -11.81
C GLU A 49 13.56 -6.46 -11.23
N GLY A 50 14.59 -6.33 -12.04
CA GLY A 50 15.92 -6.69 -11.59
C GLY A 50 16.01 -8.15 -11.25
N LYS A 51 16.50 -8.44 -10.06
CA LYS A 51 16.65 -9.84 -9.63
C LYS A 51 15.33 -10.53 -9.46
N LEU A 52 14.25 -9.78 -9.31
CA LEU A 52 12.91 -10.34 -9.16
C LEU A 52 12.13 -10.32 -10.46
N LYS A 53 12.80 -10.02 -11.56
CA LYS A 53 12.12 -9.88 -12.82
C LYS A 53 11.28 -11.12 -13.16
N GLY A 54 10.03 -10.85 -13.52
CA GLY A 54 9.11 -11.90 -13.88
C GLY A 54 8.48 -12.62 -12.70
N ARG A 55 8.89 -12.32 -11.51
CA ARG A 55 8.30 -12.94 -10.33
C ARG A 55 7.18 -12.09 -9.81
N ARG A 56 6.17 -12.73 -9.32
CA ARG A 56 4.96 -12.08 -8.88
C ARG A 56 4.93 -11.98 -7.36
N PHE A 57 4.58 -10.81 -6.84
CA PHE A 57 4.51 -10.65 -5.40
C PHE A 57 3.54 -9.52 -5.02
N GLU A 58 3.19 -9.50 -3.76
CA GLU A 58 2.24 -8.53 -3.22
C GLU A 58 2.87 -7.16 -3.10
N HIS A 59 2.06 -6.14 -3.34
CA HIS A 59 2.55 -4.78 -3.28
C HIS A 59 1.40 -3.85 -2.92
N ALA A 60 1.73 -2.66 -2.42
CA ALA A 60 0.73 -1.68 -2.05
C ALA A 60 1.14 -0.31 -2.54
N PHE A 61 0.15 0.48 -2.90
CA PHE A 61 0.36 1.85 -3.33
C PHE A 61 -0.93 2.62 -3.14
N ASN A 62 -0.88 3.91 -3.41
CA ASN A 62 -2.08 4.75 -3.32
C ASN A 62 -2.46 5.23 -4.71
N LYS A 63 -3.74 5.49 -4.89
CA LYS A 63 -4.25 5.89 -6.20
C LYS A 63 -5.29 6.98 -6.02
N LEU A 64 -5.20 8.01 -6.82
CA LEU A 64 -6.19 9.08 -6.84
C LEU A 64 -6.56 9.30 -8.29
N GLY A 65 -7.75 8.83 -8.66
CA GLY A 65 -8.17 8.90 -10.04
C GLY A 65 -7.21 8.16 -10.95
N ASP A 66 -6.62 8.87 -11.89
CA ASP A 66 -5.71 8.27 -12.86
C ASP A 66 -4.24 8.38 -12.46
N VAL A 67 -3.97 8.73 -11.22
CA VAL A 67 -2.59 8.91 -10.77
C VAL A 67 -2.28 7.93 -9.65
N VAL A 68 -1.14 7.27 -9.76
CA VAL A 68 -0.63 6.35 -8.76
C VAL A 68 0.50 7.01 -8.00
N PHE A 69 0.48 6.85 -6.68
CA PHE A 69 1.56 7.29 -5.80
C PHE A 69 2.12 6.05 -5.13
N ASP A 70 3.34 5.70 -5.48
CA ASP A 70 3.98 4.51 -4.93
C ASP A 70 5.12 4.95 -4.02
N ASN A 71 4.95 4.73 -2.73
CA ASN A 71 5.90 5.16 -1.72
C ASN A 71 6.59 3.95 -1.11
N SER A 72 7.31 3.22 -1.92
CA SER A 72 7.97 2.03 -1.43
C SER A 72 9.48 2.17 -1.59
N ASN A 73 10.18 1.39 -0.79
CA ASN A 73 11.65 1.31 -0.87
C ASN A 73 12.30 2.69 -0.70
N GLY A 74 11.70 3.54 0.11
CA GLY A 74 12.27 4.84 0.38
C GLY A 74 12.14 5.83 -0.75
N LYS A 75 11.36 5.51 -1.75
CA LYS A 75 11.16 6.38 -2.90
C LYS A 75 9.70 6.73 -3.07
N THR A 76 9.46 7.87 -3.68
CA THR A 76 8.11 8.26 -4.06
C THR A 76 8.05 8.34 -5.58
N VAL A 77 7.20 7.52 -6.17
CA VAL A 77 7.01 7.51 -7.62
C VAL A 77 5.58 7.94 -7.90
N THR A 78 5.43 8.90 -8.79
CA THR A 78 4.12 9.36 -9.22
C THR A 78 3.99 9.07 -10.70
N MET A 79 2.97 8.32 -11.08
CA MET A 79 2.80 7.92 -12.48
C MET A 79 1.32 7.90 -12.82
N ARG A 80 1.06 8.02 -14.10
CA ARG A 80 -0.30 7.80 -14.57
C ARG A 80 -0.65 6.33 -14.38
N LYS A 81 -1.91 6.09 -14.06
CA LYS A 81 -2.35 4.74 -13.75
C LYS A 81 -2.05 3.75 -14.87
N GLU A 82 -2.33 4.14 -16.12
CA GLU A 82 -2.13 3.20 -17.21
C GLU A 82 -0.67 2.78 -17.34
N ALA A 83 0.22 3.75 -17.20
CA ALA A 83 1.64 3.45 -17.33
C ALA A 83 2.11 2.59 -16.16
N TYR A 84 1.64 2.90 -14.96
CA TYR A 84 2.05 2.13 -13.79
C TYR A 84 1.55 0.70 -13.88
N PHE A 85 0.28 0.52 -14.24
CA PHE A 85 -0.28 -0.82 -14.32
C PHE A 85 0.44 -1.64 -15.39
N LYS A 86 0.75 -1.02 -16.52
CA LYS A 86 1.46 -1.73 -17.57
C LYS A 86 2.85 -2.14 -17.12
N GLN A 87 3.56 -1.22 -16.50
CA GLN A 87 4.92 -1.52 -16.05
C GLN A 87 4.94 -2.59 -14.98
N ALA A 88 3.98 -2.56 -14.07
CA ALA A 88 3.95 -3.50 -12.95
C ALA A 88 3.23 -4.80 -13.30
N GLY A 89 2.60 -4.87 -14.45
CA GLY A 89 1.88 -6.07 -14.83
C GLY A 89 0.58 -6.25 -14.07
N ILE A 90 -0.08 -5.16 -13.71
CA ILE A 90 -1.31 -5.24 -12.93
C ILE A 90 -2.51 -5.35 -13.85
N ASP A 91 -3.36 -6.32 -13.59
CA ASP A 91 -4.66 -6.45 -14.23
C ASP A 91 -5.72 -6.27 -13.15
N PRO A 92 -6.37 -5.10 -13.09
CA PRO A 92 -7.34 -4.87 -12.02
C PRO A 92 -8.56 -5.76 -12.08
N LYS A 93 -8.73 -6.47 -13.17
CA LYS A 93 -9.86 -7.40 -13.30
C LYS A 93 -9.54 -8.81 -12.87
N GLU A 94 -8.28 -9.09 -12.58
CA GLU A 94 -7.92 -10.44 -12.17
C GLU A 94 -8.37 -10.67 -10.73
N LYS A 95 -9.22 -11.67 -10.56
CA LYS A 95 -9.81 -11.95 -9.27
C LYS A 95 -8.74 -12.32 -8.25
N GLY A 96 -8.78 -11.69 -7.10
CA GLY A 96 -7.82 -11.99 -6.04
C GLY A 96 -6.49 -11.30 -6.19
N ALA A 97 -6.28 -10.54 -7.27
CA ALA A 97 -5.00 -9.92 -7.54
C ALA A 97 -5.01 -8.40 -7.40
N TYR A 98 -6.16 -7.81 -7.09
CA TYR A 98 -6.26 -6.36 -7.04
C TYR A 98 -7.45 -5.97 -6.15
N VAL A 99 -7.20 -5.13 -5.16
CA VAL A 99 -8.25 -4.64 -4.27
C VAL A 99 -8.00 -3.18 -3.96
N GLU A 100 -9.04 -2.36 -4.05
CA GLU A 100 -8.98 -0.96 -3.66
C GLU A 100 -9.73 -0.74 -2.36
N TYR A 101 -9.15 0.03 -1.46
CA TYR A 101 -9.76 0.37 -0.19
C TYR A 101 -9.84 1.87 -0.05
N ASP A 102 -11.02 2.38 0.31
CA ASP A 102 -11.10 3.78 0.67
C ASP A 102 -10.58 3.97 2.10
N LYS A 103 -10.62 5.20 2.60
CA LYS A 103 -10.05 5.47 3.92
C LYS A 103 -10.73 4.66 5.01
N GLU A 104 -12.06 4.62 4.97
CA GLU A 104 -12.78 3.91 6.02
C GLU A 104 -12.46 2.42 6.00
N LYS A 105 -12.47 1.81 4.81
CA LYS A 105 -12.18 0.38 4.72
C LYS A 105 -10.74 0.08 5.11
N THR A 106 -9.83 1.00 4.77
CA THR A 106 -8.45 0.81 5.19
C THR A 106 -8.35 0.75 6.71
N MET A 107 -8.97 1.72 7.39
CA MET A 107 -8.86 1.77 8.83
C MET A 107 -9.58 0.61 9.50
N VAL A 108 -10.74 0.21 8.97
CA VAL A 108 -11.45 -0.93 9.53
C VAL A 108 -10.62 -2.20 9.38
N ASN A 109 -9.99 -2.40 8.24
CA ASN A 109 -9.18 -3.60 8.05
C ASN A 109 -7.94 -3.57 8.94
N MET A 110 -7.36 -2.40 9.15
CA MET A 110 -6.22 -2.31 10.06
C MET A 110 -6.61 -2.71 11.48
N LEU A 111 -7.79 -2.32 11.91
CA LEU A 111 -8.27 -2.72 13.23
C LEU A 111 -8.60 -4.22 13.26
N LYS A 112 -9.19 -4.72 12.19
CA LYS A 112 -9.63 -6.10 12.16
C LYS A 112 -8.44 -7.07 12.14
N TYR A 113 -7.49 -6.81 11.27
CA TYR A 113 -6.40 -7.76 11.06
C TYR A 113 -5.15 -7.42 11.85
N LYS A 114 -5.04 -6.20 12.35
CA LYS A 114 -3.95 -5.74 13.20
C LYS A 114 -2.59 -5.79 12.52
N HIS A 115 -2.58 -5.73 11.19
CA HIS A 115 -1.35 -5.53 10.43
C HIS A 115 -1.64 -4.67 9.22
N TRP A 116 -0.58 -4.19 8.59
CA TRP A 116 -0.72 -3.21 7.51
C TRP A 116 -1.23 -3.80 6.20
N GLY A 117 -1.21 -5.09 6.07
CA GLY A 117 -1.66 -5.75 4.85
C GLY A 117 -0.63 -6.74 4.36
N PRO A 118 -0.97 -7.46 3.31
CA PRO A 118 -2.25 -7.47 2.61
C PRO A 118 -3.35 -8.18 3.40
N TRP A 119 -4.58 -7.86 3.06
CA TRP A 119 -5.71 -8.42 3.79
C TRP A 119 -6.54 -9.38 2.94
N GLU A 120 -6.75 -9.08 1.68
CA GLU A 120 -7.69 -9.85 0.87
C GLU A 120 -7.09 -10.35 -0.44
N LEU A 121 -5.81 -10.17 -0.67
CA LEU A 121 -5.21 -10.74 -1.86
C LEU A 121 -5.15 -12.26 -1.74
N ASN A 122 -5.30 -12.94 -2.86
CA ASN A 122 -5.28 -14.39 -2.88
C ASN A 122 -3.84 -14.89 -2.83
N ASN A 123 -3.45 -15.44 -1.69
CA ASN A 123 -2.07 -15.88 -1.49
C ASN A 123 -1.61 -16.95 -2.48
N ALA A 124 -2.57 -17.68 -3.05
CA ALA A 124 -2.20 -18.72 -4.00
C ALA A 124 -1.57 -18.15 -5.28
N LEU A 125 -1.71 -16.83 -5.49
CA LEU A 125 -1.13 -16.22 -6.68
C LEU A 125 0.32 -15.82 -6.50
N ILE A 126 0.86 -15.90 -5.30
CA ILE A 126 2.25 -15.52 -5.06
C ILE A 126 3.17 -16.55 -5.71
N GLU A 127 4.11 -16.07 -6.50
CA GLU A 127 5.12 -16.95 -7.05
C GLU A 127 6.29 -17.02 -6.10
N GLU A 128 7.04 -18.13 -6.19
CA GLU A 128 8.11 -18.35 -5.26
C GLU A 128 9.22 -17.33 -5.42
N ILE A 129 9.69 -16.80 -4.31
CA ILE A 129 10.76 -15.82 -4.29
C ILE A 129 12.03 -16.51 -3.78
N PRO A 130 13.20 -16.17 -4.34
CA PRO A 130 14.43 -16.77 -3.84
C PRO A 130 14.60 -16.57 -2.33
N ASP A 131 15.27 -17.52 -1.69
CA ASP A 131 15.39 -17.50 -0.25
C ASP A 131 15.96 -16.19 0.28
N ASP A 132 16.91 -15.62 -0.43
CA ASP A 132 17.55 -14.40 0.05
C ASP A 132 16.63 -13.21 -0.01
N LYS A 133 15.48 -13.33 -0.65
CA LYS A 133 14.51 -12.24 -0.74
C LYS A 133 13.26 -12.50 0.06
N LYS A 134 13.11 -13.67 0.63
CA LYS A 134 11.83 -14.04 1.23
C LYS A 134 11.44 -13.17 2.41
N GLU A 135 12.40 -12.71 3.16
CA GLU A 135 12.07 -11.97 4.36
C GLU A 135 11.43 -10.62 4.07
N ILE A 136 11.72 -10.06 2.92
CA ILE A 136 11.19 -8.74 2.61
C ILE A 136 9.70 -8.77 2.43
N GLY A 137 9.17 -9.77 1.74
CA GLY A 137 7.76 -9.82 1.46
C GLY A 137 6.99 -10.83 2.25
N LYS A 138 7.62 -11.55 3.14
CA LYS A 138 7.00 -12.67 3.79
C LYS A 138 6.30 -12.31 5.07
N LYS A 139 6.90 -11.43 5.84
CA LYS A 139 6.42 -11.12 7.16
C LYS A 139 5.50 -9.92 7.12
N LYS A 140 4.29 -10.10 7.61
CA LYS A 140 3.35 -8.99 7.65
C LYS A 140 3.68 -8.10 8.84
N LEU A 141 3.79 -6.81 8.58
CA LEU A 141 4.13 -5.86 9.63
C LEU A 141 2.93 -5.62 10.52
N ARG A 142 3.13 -5.83 11.82
CA ARG A 142 2.09 -5.60 12.80
C ARG A 142 1.94 -4.12 13.06
N ILE A 143 0.73 -3.71 13.38
CA ILE A 143 0.45 -2.33 13.73
C ILE A 143 0.56 -2.22 15.25
N SER A 144 1.30 -1.21 15.72
CA SER A 144 1.50 -1.06 17.15
C SER A 144 0.17 -0.78 17.86
N PRO A 145 0.06 -1.18 19.13
CA PRO A 145 -1.18 -0.90 19.87
C PRO A 145 -1.52 0.57 19.95
N LYS A 146 -0.50 1.42 20.00
CA LYS A 146 -0.74 2.87 20.07
C LYS A 146 -1.41 3.36 18.79
N ILE A 147 -0.94 2.89 17.65
CA ILE A 147 -1.54 3.29 16.38
C ILE A 147 -2.94 2.71 16.26
N LEU A 148 -3.13 1.47 16.70
CA LEU A 148 -4.47 0.88 16.66
C LEU A 148 -5.46 1.69 17.49
N GLN A 149 -5.01 2.20 18.63
CA GLN A 149 -5.89 3.01 19.45
C GLN A 149 -6.23 4.31 18.75
N THR A 150 -5.26 4.91 18.08
CA THR A 150 -5.51 6.12 17.32
C THR A 150 -6.56 5.88 16.23
N ILE A 151 -6.42 4.76 15.52
CA ILE A 151 -7.38 4.44 14.47
C ILE A 151 -8.76 4.22 15.05
N LYS A 152 -8.82 3.49 16.17
CA LYS A 152 -10.08 3.22 16.81
C LYS A 152 -10.78 4.52 17.22
N ASP A 153 -10.01 5.45 17.76
CA ASP A 153 -10.59 6.74 18.16
C ASP A 153 -11.16 7.49 16.97
N LYS A 154 -10.44 7.45 15.84
CA LYS A 154 -10.91 8.15 14.66
C LYS A 154 -12.17 7.52 14.10
N VAL A 155 -12.22 6.20 14.08
CA VAL A 155 -13.39 5.51 13.54
C VAL A 155 -14.60 5.75 14.43
N ASN A 156 -14.43 5.65 15.74
CA ASN A 156 -15.54 5.87 16.66
C ASN A 156 -16.00 7.31 16.66
N GLY A 157 -15.08 8.23 16.46
CA GLY A 157 -15.43 9.63 16.48
C GLY A 157 -16.24 10.08 15.28
N GLN A 158 -16.32 9.24 14.27
CA GLN A 158 -17.12 9.58 13.09
C GLN A 158 -18.57 9.17 13.23
N ILE A 159 -18.92 8.53 14.29
CA ILE A 159 -20.29 8.04 14.48
C ILE A 159 -21.17 9.04 15.20
#